data_7938b61203f855182c97941d84fb05f1
#
_entry.id   7938b61203f855182c97941d84fb05f1
#
_cell.length_a   1.000
_cell.length_b   1.000
_cell.length_c   1.000
_cell.angle_alpha   90.00
_cell.angle_beta   90.00
_cell.angle_gamma   90.00
#
_symmetry.space_group_name_H-M   'P 1'
#
loop_
_entity.id
_entity.type
_entity.pdbx_description
1 polymer ?
#
loop_
_entity_poly.entity_id
_entity_poly.type
_entity_poly.pdbx_seq_one_letter_code
_entity_poly.pdbx_strand_id
1 'polypeptide(L)'
;MKEHCRIATWFAGCALALLSVGCSPQPAPDTRAADESAIREADIAWSNAAVAKQLDTILPYYTDDASIYPANAPMATGKDAIRKVWEQLVQLPGFSVHWQPTQVEAARSGDLGYSRGTYEMTMNDPKGNPVTDRGKYVVVWKKEADGKWRAVADIFNSDLPPAPAK
;
A
#
# COMPACT_ATOMS: atom_id res chain seq x y z
N MET A 1 -54.40 27.87 78.88
CA MET A 1 -53.91 26.56 78.48
C MET A 1 -53.60 26.62 76.99
N LYS A 2 -52.32 26.67 76.60
CA LYS A 2 -51.83 26.85 75.23
C LYS A 2 -51.15 25.60 74.85
N GLU A 3 -51.75 24.88 73.89
CA GLU A 3 -51.11 23.72 73.27
C GLU A 3 -50.24 24.14 72.11
N HIS A 4 -49.03 23.67 72.10
CA HIS A 4 -48.05 23.93 71.05
C HIS A 4 -48.07 22.77 70.10
N CYS A 5 -48.55 23.04 68.85
CA CYS A 5 -48.49 22.13 67.74
C CYS A 5 -47.07 22.21 67.12
N ARG A 6 -46.31 21.09 67.18
CA ARG A 6 -44.99 20.94 66.53
C ARG A 6 -45.20 20.36 65.16
N ILE A 7 -44.92 21.13 64.15
CA ILE A 7 -44.91 20.70 62.74
C ILE A 7 -43.53 20.09 62.46
N ALA A 8 -43.50 18.81 62.19
CA ALA A 8 -42.29 18.10 61.75
C ALA A 8 -42.18 18.20 60.24
N THR A 9 -41.17 18.89 59.74
CA THR A 9 -40.86 19.06 58.32
C THR A 9 -39.98 17.87 57.89
N TRP A 10 -40.52 17.03 57.02
CA TRP A 10 -39.76 15.96 56.38
C TRP A 10 -39.10 16.49 55.11
N PHE A 11 -37.76 16.58 55.09
CA PHE A 11 -36.98 16.80 53.88
C PHE A 11 -36.83 15.49 53.12
N ALA A 12 -37.57 15.32 52.03
CA ALA A 12 -37.30 14.25 51.08
C ALA A 12 -36.15 14.65 50.20
N GLY A 13 -34.98 14.07 50.45
CA GLY A 13 -33.80 14.23 49.59
C GLY A 13 -33.96 13.40 48.33
N CYS A 14 -34.21 14.04 47.19
CA CYS A 14 -34.13 13.39 45.86
C CYS A 14 -32.66 13.24 45.48
N ALA A 15 -32.11 12.03 45.62
CA ALA A 15 -30.78 11.71 45.07
C ALA A 15 -30.93 11.47 43.54
N LEU A 16 -30.50 12.47 42.77
CA LEU A 16 -30.45 12.39 41.32
C LEU A 16 -29.22 11.56 40.92
N ALA A 17 -29.40 10.27 40.66
CA ALA A 17 -28.34 9.40 40.11
C ALA A 17 -28.09 9.76 38.64
N LEU A 18 -27.03 10.51 38.36
CA LEU A 18 -26.52 10.77 37.02
C LEU A 18 -25.94 9.46 36.44
N LEU A 19 -26.72 8.77 35.63
CA LEU A 19 -26.24 7.66 34.81
C LEU A 19 -25.40 8.27 33.68
N SER A 20 -24.08 8.33 33.87
CA SER A 20 -23.13 8.59 32.80
C SER A 20 -23.08 7.39 31.86
N VAL A 21 -23.85 7.46 30.78
CA VAL A 21 -23.75 6.52 29.66
C VAL A 21 -22.41 6.81 28.99
N GLY A 22 -21.36 6.07 29.39
CA GLY A 22 -20.08 6.09 28.72
C GLY A 22 -20.25 5.54 27.31
N CYS A 23 -20.23 6.42 26.30
CA CYS A 23 -20.03 6.01 24.92
C CYS A 23 -18.63 5.41 24.78
N SER A 24 -18.51 4.09 24.93
CA SER A 24 -17.29 3.39 24.50
C SER A 24 -17.23 3.48 22.97
N PRO A 25 -16.15 4.03 22.38
CA PRO A 25 -16.03 4.06 20.93
C PRO A 25 -16.06 2.63 20.40
N GLN A 26 -17.00 2.35 19.52
CA GLN A 26 -17.08 1.06 18.85
C GLN A 26 -15.82 0.86 18.02
N PRO A 27 -15.12 -0.29 18.12
CA PRO A 27 -13.95 -0.56 17.30
C PRO A 27 -14.28 -0.37 15.82
N ALA A 28 -13.41 0.28 15.07
CA ALA A 28 -13.57 0.40 13.62
C ALA A 28 -13.68 -1.00 12.99
N PRO A 29 -14.53 -1.16 11.97
CA PRO A 29 -14.68 -2.44 11.28
C PRO A 29 -13.34 -2.93 10.73
N ASP A 30 -13.12 -4.23 10.75
CA ASP A 30 -11.92 -4.84 10.17
C ASP A 30 -12.06 -4.88 8.65
N THR A 31 -11.27 -4.08 7.95
CA THR A 31 -11.31 -3.94 6.49
C THR A 31 -10.21 -4.74 5.78
N ARG A 32 -9.36 -5.48 6.52
CA ARG A 32 -8.18 -6.15 5.95
C ARG A 32 -8.46 -6.98 4.71
N ALA A 33 -9.47 -7.83 4.74
CA ALA A 33 -9.79 -8.69 3.58
C ALA A 33 -10.16 -7.88 2.33
N ALA A 34 -10.91 -6.79 2.48
CA ALA A 34 -11.26 -5.90 1.37
C ALA A 34 -10.04 -5.10 0.88
N ASP A 35 -9.18 -4.66 1.79
CA ASP A 35 -7.96 -3.94 1.49
C ASP A 35 -6.93 -4.82 0.77
N GLU A 36 -6.77 -6.08 1.20
CA GLU A 36 -5.92 -7.07 0.54
C GLU A 36 -6.40 -7.39 -0.89
N SER A 37 -7.72 -7.50 -1.10
CA SER A 37 -8.29 -7.64 -2.45
C SER A 37 -7.97 -6.43 -3.32
N ALA A 38 -8.20 -5.23 -2.80
CA ALA A 38 -7.95 -3.98 -3.54
C ALA A 38 -6.46 -3.79 -3.89
N ILE A 39 -5.55 -4.12 -2.98
CA ILE A 39 -4.09 -4.09 -3.25
C ILE A 39 -3.74 -5.12 -4.33
N ARG A 40 -4.27 -6.35 -4.24
CA ARG A 40 -4.01 -7.40 -5.23
C ARG A 40 -4.49 -7.00 -6.62
N GLU A 41 -5.68 -6.44 -6.72
CA GLU A 41 -6.26 -5.95 -7.97
C GLU A 41 -5.42 -4.81 -8.55
N ALA A 42 -4.99 -3.86 -7.72
CA ALA A 42 -4.12 -2.75 -8.12
C ALA A 42 -2.77 -3.27 -8.65
N ASP A 43 -2.13 -4.22 -7.96
CA ASP A 43 -0.85 -4.79 -8.33
C ASP A 43 -0.92 -5.53 -9.68
N ILE A 44 -1.96 -6.33 -9.90
CA ILE A 44 -2.19 -7.02 -11.17
C ILE A 44 -2.47 -6.02 -12.30
N ALA A 45 -3.32 -5.03 -12.06
CA ALA A 45 -3.63 -4.02 -13.06
C ALA A 45 -2.39 -3.18 -13.43
N TRP A 46 -1.53 -2.92 -12.46
CA TRP A 46 -0.25 -2.24 -12.66
C TRP A 46 0.70 -3.09 -13.52
N SER A 47 0.84 -4.39 -13.25
CA SER A 47 1.59 -5.33 -14.08
C SER A 47 1.09 -5.32 -15.54
N ASN A 48 -0.23 -5.33 -15.75
CA ASN A 48 -0.81 -5.26 -17.09
C ASN A 48 -0.48 -3.95 -17.81
N ALA A 49 -0.49 -2.82 -17.10
CA ALA A 49 -0.07 -1.53 -17.67
C ALA A 49 1.42 -1.52 -18.05
N ALA A 50 2.27 -2.20 -17.27
CA ALA A 50 3.70 -2.36 -17.58
C ALA A 50 3.92 -3.24 -18.81
N VAL A 51 3.21 -4.35 -18.94
CA VAL A 51 3.21 -5.19 -20.16
C VAL A 51 2.84 -4.36 -21.39
N ALA A 52 1.83 -3.49 -21.27
CA ALA A 52 1.40 -2.59 -22.33
C ALA A 52 2.32 -1.38 -22.54
N LYS A 53 3.35 -1.18 -21.70
CA LYS A 53 4.30 -0.04 -21.72
C LYS A 53 3.61 1.33 -21.63
N GLN A 54 2.49 1.41 -20.93
CA GLN A 54 1.67 2.61 -20.81
C GLN A 54 2.13 3.47 -19.63
N LEU A 55 3.14 4.30 -19.81
CA LEU A 55 3.74 5.12 -18.76
C LEU A 55 2.73 5.97 -17.97
N ASP A 56 1.79 6.58 -18.67
CA ASP A 56 0.76 7.42 -18.03
C ASP A 56 -0.27 6.60 -17.23
N THR A 57 -0.33 5.29 -17.45
CA THR A 57 -1.12 4.36 -16.64
C THR A 57 -0.29 3.75 -15.51
N ILE A 58 1.03 3.55 -15.70
CA ILE A 58 1.96 3.02 -14.70
C ILE A 58 2.16 4.01 -13.55
N LEU A 59 2.43 5.28 -13.85
CA LEU A 59 2.83 6.26 -12.85
C LEU A 59 1.76 6.61 -11.79
N PRO A 60 0.46 6.57 -12.08
CA PRO A 60 -0.58 6.75 -11.06
C PRO A 60 -0.60 5.70 -9.95
N TYR A 61 0.05 4.55 -10.12
CA TYR A 61 0.19 3.56 -9.05
C TYR A 61 1.20 3.96 -7.97
N TYR A 62 2.05 4.95 -8.20
CA TYR A 62 2.96 5.50 -7.20
C TYR A 62 2.36 6.70 -6.47
N THR A 63 2.73 6.88 -5.19
CA THR A 63 2.54 8.17 -4.50
C THR A 63 3.50 9.22 -5.07
N ASP A 64 3.28 10.50 -4.76
CA ASP A 64 4.13 11.58 -5.28
C ASP A 64 5.57 11.51 -4.73
N ASP A 65 5.73 10.97 -3.52
CA ASP A 65 6.98 10.80 -2.78
C ASP A 65 7.53 9.37 -2.80
N ALA A 66 6.94 8.48 -3.60
CA ALA A 66 7.35 7.08 -3.70
C ALA A 66 8.83 6.91 -4.07
N SER A 67 9.38 5.77 -3.70
CA SER A 67 10.73 5.36 -4.12
C SER A 67 10.71 4.00 -4.80
N ILE A 68 11.43 3.89 -5.91
CA ILE A 68 11.75 2.63 -6.58
C ILE A 68 13.21 2.26 -6.31
N TYR A 69 13.45 0.98 -6.05
CA TYR A 69 14.75 0.42 -5.70
C TYR A 69 15.17 -0.63 -6.74
N PRO A 70 15.68 -0.21 -7.91
CA PRO A 70 16.08 -1.14 -8.94
C PRO A 70 17.30 -1.96 -8.50
N ALA A 71 17.39 -3.21 -8.97
CA ALA A 71 18.56 -4.04 -8.74
C ALA A 71 19.80 -3.39 -9.38
N ASN A 72 20.91 -3.31 -8.62
CA ASN A 72 22.22 -2.80 -9.08
C ASN A 72 22.19 -1.36 -9.65
N ALA A 73 21.22 -0.54 -9.26
CA ALA A 73 21.10 0.86 -9.65
C ALA A 73 20.74 1.74 -8.45
N PRO A 74 21.00 3.05 -8.50
CA PRO A 74 20.58 3.97 -7.46
C PRO A 74 19.06 4.00 -7.31
N MET A 75 18.61 4.19 -6.07
CA MET A 75 17.22 4.48 -5.76
C MET A 75 16.77 5.75 -6.49
N ALA A 76 15.53 5.73 -6.99
CA ALA A 76 14.87 6.91 -7.55
C ALA A 76 13.65 7.29 -6.69
N THR A 77 13.58 8.54 -6.23
CA THR A 77 12.51 9.06 -5.37
C THR A 77 11.74 10.16 -6.07
N GLY A 78 10.42 10.10 -5.96
CA GLY A 78 9.47 11.02 -6.57
C GLY A 78 9.08 10.61 -7.98
N LYS A 79 7.85 10.99 -8.38
CA LYS A 79 7.25 10.58 -9.68
C LYS A 79 8.12 10.93 -10.89
N ASP A 80 8.78 12.08 -10.90
CA ASP A 80 9.62 12.48 -12.04
C ASP A 80 10.87 11.59 -12.18
N ALA A 81 11.48 11.21 -11.06
CA ALA A 81 12.62 10.30 -11.08
C ALA A 81 12.19 8.87 -11.46
N ILE A 82 11.05 8.42 -10.93
CA ILE A 82 10.47 7.11 -11.28
C ILE A 82 10.06 7.07 -12.75
N ARG A 83 9.49 8.15 -13.28
CA ARG A 83 9.18 8.26 -14.72
C ARG A 83 10.42 8.02 -15.59
N LYS A 84 11.55 8.65 -15.24
CA LYS A 84 12.82 8.45 -15.97
C LYS A 84 13.30 7.01 -15.95
N VAL A 85 13.13 6.31 -14.81
CA VAL A 85 13.47 4.88 -14.72
C VAL A 85 12.60 4.07 -15.69
N TRP A 86 11.29 4.27 -15.68
CA TRP A 86 10.38 3.57 -16.58
C TRP A 86 10.61 3.92 -18.05
N GLU A 87 10.87 5.19 -18.39
CA GLU A 87 11.21 5.63 -19.75
C GLU A 87 12.46 4.91 -20.27
N GLN A 88 13.48 4.77 -19.44
CA GLN A 88 14.69 4.02 -19.79
C GLN A 88 14.38 2.54 -20.02
N LEU A 89 13.60 1.91 -19.14
CA LEU A 89 13.26 0.49 -19.26
C LEU A 89 12.45 0.21 -20.53
N VAL A 90 11.39 0.97 -20.80
CA VAL A 90 10.51 0.71 -21.96
C VAL A 90 11.18 0.95 -23.31
N GLN A 91 12.28 1.73 -23.33
CA GLN A 91 13.09 1.98 -24.53
C GLN A 91 14.12 0.88 -24.80
N LEU A 92 14.40 -0.01 -23.84
CA LEU A 92 15.34 -1.09 -24.08
C LEU A 92 14.80 -2.03 -25.18
N PRO A 93 15.65 -2.41 -26.15
CA PRO A 93 15.27 -3.36 -27.19
C PRO A 93 14.77 -4.69 -26.59
N GLY A 94 13.62 -5.17 -27.05
CA GLY A 94 13.02 -6.40 -26.55
C GLY A 94 12.47 -6.33 -25.13
N PHE A 95 12.41 -5.14 -24.49
CA PHE A 95 11.89 -5.01 -23.14
C PHE A 95 10.46 -5.51 -23.01
N SER A 96 10.25 -6.35 -22.03
CA SER A 96 8.95 -6.82 -21.54
C SER A 96 9.09 -7.11 -20.05
N VAL A 97 8.12 -6.77 -19.24
CA VAL A 97 8.08 -7.12 -17.82
C VAL A 97 6.66 -7.47 -17.42
N HIS A 98 6.53 -8.52 -16.63
CA HIS A 98 5.29 -8.82 -15.92
C HIS A 98 5.63 -9.37 -14.54
N TRP A 99 4.70 -9.20 -13.62
CA TRP A 99 4.81 -9.72 -12.26
C TRP A 99 3.46 -10.18 -11.75
N GLN A 100 3.50 -10.99 -10.69
CA GLN A 100 2.32 -11.53 -10.07
C GLN A 100 2.46 -11.58 -8.55
N PRO A 101 1.51 -11.00 -7.78
CA PRO A 101 1.52 -11.08 -6.34
C PRO A 101 1.19 -12.51 -5.87
N THR A 102 2.08 -13.10 -5.09
CA THR A 102 1.87 -14.39 -4.43
C THR A 102 1.26 -14.22 -3.04
N GLN A 103 1.55 -13.09 -2.37
CA GLN A 103 1.00 -12.74 -1.08
C GLN A 103 0.72 -11.25 -1.00
N VAL A 104 -0.40 -10.92 -0.36
CA VAL A 104 -0.81 -9.55 -0.02
C VAL A 104 -1.30 -9.56 1.41
N GLU A 105 -0.91 -8.56 2.18
CA GLU A 105 -1.40 -8.33 3.54
C GLU A 105 -1.66 -6.85 3.77
N ALA A 106 -2.73 -6.54 4.49
CA ALA A 106 -3.07 -5.20 4.93
C ALA A 106 -3.00 -5.08 6.45
N ALA A 107 -2.53 -3.94 6.93
CA ALA A 107 -2.54 -3.62 8.35
C ALA A 107 -3.98 -3.39 8.83
N ARG A 108 -4.26 -3.73 10.10
CA ARG A 108 -5.58 -3.52 10.72
C ARG A 108 -5.98 -2.04 10.75
N SER A 109 -5.03 -1.12 10.72
CA SER A 109 -5.27 0.33 10.61
C SER A 109 -5.93 0.74 9.29
N GLY A 110 -5.84 -0.11 8.24
CA GLY A 110 -6.47 0.11 6.95
C GLY A 110 -5.78 1.17 6.08
N ASP A 111 -4.56 1.58 6.43
CA ASP A 111 -3.80 2.65 5.75
C ASP A 111 -2.51 2.17 5.09
N LEU A 112 -1.97 1.02 5.53
CA LEU A 112 -0.77 0.40 4.98
C LEU A 112 -1.00 -1.08 4.66
N GLY A 113 -0.28 -1.55 3.65
CA GLY A 113 -0.22 -2.95 3.27
C GLY A 113 1.03 -3.25 2.47
N TYR A 114 1.24 -4.51 2.13
CA TYR A 114 2.29 -4.91 1.20
C TYR A 114 1.79 -6.00 0.25
N SER A 115 2.40 -6.04 -0.92
CA SER A 115 2.39 -7.21 -1.79
C SER A 115 3.81 -7.72 -1.99
N ARG A 116 3.95 -9.02 -2.20
CA ARG A 116 5.19 -9.65 -2.64
C ARG A 116 4.90 -10.73 -3.66
N GLY A 117 5.84 -10.95 -4.54
CA GLY A 117 5.65 -11.93 -5.61
C GLY A 117 6.92 -12.12 -6.42
N THR A 118 6.72 -12.63 -7.62
CA THR A 118 7.78 -12.88 -8.59
C THR A 118 7.57 -12.04 -9.84
N TYR A 119 8.66 -11.73 -10.52
CA TYR A 119 8.63 -11.06 -11.82
C TYR A 119 9.45 -11.83 -12.85
N GLU A 120 9.12 -11.57 -14.09
CA GLU A 120 9.93 -11.94 -15.25
C GLU A 120 10.10 -10.70 -16.13
N MET A 121 11.34 -10.39 -16.49
CA MET A 121 11.72 -9.25 -17.32
C MET A 121 12.62 -9.74 -18.45
N THR A 122 12.27 -9.41 -19.68
CA THR A 122 13.07 -9.75 -20.85
C THR A 122 13.58 -8.47 -21.52
N MET A 123 14.81 -8.51 -22.01
CA MET A 123 15.42 -7.47 -22.84
C MET A 123 16.45 -8.13 -23.79
N ASN A 124 16.82 -7.44 -24.84
CA ASN A 124 17.86 -7.95 -25.72
C ASN A 124 19.25 -7.62 -25.20
N ASP A 125 20.17 -8.57 -25.33
CA ASP A 125 21.60 -8.35 -25.10
C ASP A 125 22.19 -7.44 -26.22
N PRO A 126 23.46 -7.00 -26.10
CA PRO A 126 24.11 -6.18 -27.15
C PRO A 126 24.22 -6.87 -28.52
N LYS A 127 24.01 -8.19 -28.59
CA LYS A 127 24.00 -8.96 -29.85
C LYS A 127 22.60 -9.11 -30.43
N GLY A 128 21.56 -8.58 -29.73
CA GLY A 128 20.17 -8.67 -30.15
C GLY A 128 19.44 -9.92 -29.69
N ASN A 129 20.05 -10.78 -28.89
CA ASN A 129 19.40 -11.99 -28.38
C ASN A 129 18.55 -11.65 -27.14
N PRO A 130 17.36 -12.24 -26.98
CA PRO A 130 16.54 -12.06 -25.79
C PRO A 130 17.22 -12.70 -24.57
N VAL A 131 17.31 -11.93 -23.47
CA VAL A 131 17.78 -12.37 -22.17
C VAL A 131 16.65 -12.12 -21.17
N THR A 132 16.30 -13.15 -20.42
CA THR A 132 15.25 -13.08 -19.41
C THR A 132 15.87 -13.09 -18.03
N ASP A 133 15.50 -12.09 -17.23
CA ASP A 133 15.74 -12.00 -15.80
C ASP A 133 14.48 -12.44 -15.05
N ARG A 134 14.67 -13.18 -13.96
CA ARG A 134 13.61 -13.60 -13.04
C ARG A 134 14.00 -13.26 -11.63
N GLY A 135 13.01 -12.88 -10.85
CA GLY A 135 13.26 -12.51 -9.48
C GLY A 135 12.01 -12.35 -8.64
N LYS A 136 12.19 -11.67 -7.53
CA LYS A 136 11.18 -11.39 -6.53
C LYS A 136 11.09 -9.91 -6.28
N TYR A 137 9.91 -9.48 -5.81
CA TYR A 137 9.65 -8.10 -5.47
C TYR A 137 8.85 -7.97 -4.17
N VAL A 138 8.93 -6.81 -3.57
CA VAL A 138 8.05 -6.34 -2.50
C VAL A 138 7.63 -4.92 -2.82
N VAL A 139 6.34 -4.65 -2.73
CA VAL A 139 5.77 -3.31 -2.79
C VAL A 139 5.09 -3.00 -1.47
N VAL A 140 5.40 -1.84 -0.90
CA VAL A 140 4.66 -1.26 0.22
C VAL A 140 3.60 -0.32 -0.34
N TRP A 141 2.35 -0.55 0.07
CA TRP A 141 1.19 0.21 -0.36
C TRP A 141 0.67 1.10 0.76
N LYS A 142 0.23 2.29 0.39
CA LYS A 142 -0.45 3.24 1.26
C LYS A 142 -1.81 3.58 0.68
N LYS A 143 -2.84 3.60 1.53
CA LYS A 143 -4.16 4.08 1.13
C LYS A 143 -4.17 5.61 1.19
N GLU A 144 -4.37 6.25 0.06
CA GLU A 144 -4.45 7.69 -0.05
C GLU A 144 -5.83 8.22 0.33
N ALA A 145 -5.96 9.54 0.50
CA ALA A 145 -7.20 10.19 0.91
C ALA A 145 -8.37 9.97 -0.06
N ASP A 146 -8.08 9.63 -1.33
CA ASP A 146 -9.09 9.26 -2.34
C ASP A 146 -9.52 7.79 -2.24
N GLY A 147 -9.05 7.05 -1.23
CA GLY A 147 -9.32 5.64 -0.98
C GLY A 147 -8.55 4.67 -1.87
N LYS A 148 -7.70 5.15 -2.77
CA LYS A 148 -6.90 4.29 -3.66
C LYS A 148 -5.60 3.88 -2.98
N TRP A 149 -5.19 2.64 -3.26
CA TRP A 149 -3.90 2.12 -2.86
C TRP A 149 -2.82 2.52 -3.86
N ARG A 150 -1.71 3.08 -3.35
CA ARG A 150 -0.53 3.47 -4.14
C ARG A 150 0.75 2.99 -3.50
N ALA A 151 1.71 2.61 -4.34
CA ALA A 151 3.03 2.19 -3.92
C ALA A 151 3.82 3.38 -3.35
N VAL A 152 4.36 3.23 -2.15
CA VAL A 152 5.31 4.16 -1.53
C VAL A 152 6.74 3.66 -1.64
N ALA A 153 6.93 2.34 -1.72
CA ALA A 153 8.22 1.71 -1.94
C ALA A 153 8.04 0.48 -2.84
N ASP A 154 8.88 0.40 -3.87
CA ASP A 154 8.88 -0.67 -4.85
C ASP A 154 10.31 -1.20 -5.00
N ILE A 155 10.56 -2.40 -4.49
CA ILE A 155 11.88 -3.04 -4.51
C ILE A 155 11.82 -4.38 -5.24
N PHE A 156 12.78 -4.63 -6.11
CA PHE A 156 12.92 -5.91 -6.81
C PHE A 156 14.37 -6.34 -6.92
N ASN A 157 14.59 -7.64 -6.94
CA ASN A 157 15.91 -8.28 -7.03
C ASN A 157 15.87 -9.46 -7.97
N SER A 158 16.94 -9.61 -8.75
CA SER A 158 17.17 -10.79 -9.56
C SER A 158 17.45 -12.02 -8.70
N ASP A 159 17.06 -13.19 -9.20
CA ASP A 159 17.46 -14.52 -8.69
C ASP A 159 18.68 -15.06 -9.46
N LEU A 160 19.09 -14.38 -10.52
CA LEU A 160 20.27 -14.73 -11.26
C LEU A 160 21.54 -14.29 -10.53
N PRO A 161 22.64 -15.03 -10.64
CA PRO A 161 23.90 -14.62 -10.08
C PRO A 161 24.37 -13.30 -10.74
N PRO A 162 25.08 -12.44 -10.00
CA PRO A 162 25.69 -11.24 -10.57
C PRO A 162 26.54 -11.58 -11.80
N ALA A 163 26.53 -10.72 -12.81
CA ALA A 163 27.45 -10.88 -13.93
C ALA A 163 28.90 -10.92 -13.41
N PRO A 164 29.79 -11.76 -13.98
CA PRO A 164 31.21 -11.78 -13.60
C PRO A 164 31.79 -10.36 -13.68
N ALA A 165 32.54 -9.98 -12.65
CA ALA A 165 33.29 -8.73 -12.68
C ALA A 165 34.28 -8.76 -13.88
N LYS A 166 34.27 -7.70 -14.67
CA LYS A 166 35.21 -7.53 -15.79
C LYS A 166 36.58 -7.15 -15.28
#